data_4621220aad66a77586fcb6beeef7a154
#
_entry.id   4621220aad66a77586fcb6beeef7a154
#
_cell.length_a   1.000
_cell.length_b   1.000
_cell.length_c   1.000
_cell.angle_alpha   90.00
_cell.angle_beta   90.00
_cell.angle_gamma   90.00
#
_symmetry.space_group_name_H-M   'P 1'
#
loop_
_entity.id
_entity.type
_entity.pdbx_description
1 polymer ?
#
loop_
_entity_poly.entity_id
_entity_poly.type
_entity_poly.pdbx_seq_one_letter_code
_entity_poly.pdbx_strand_id
1 'polypeptide(L)'
;MLPNSRFTSLLADIEPSSTTKGHASAAHTAVRSHLRSHAQFKDRWEGDFLAGSYSRDTAIRPRHTADGHDRPDVDIIIETSFSTSDAPDDVLNELADALRQTFHVERINKRSVRVLTANSEIDVVPVVPTGSVFELPDRDLGRWKTTNPPGHNTWSSDRNKAFSGRFKPLVKLFKWWRRENKTGKRPKGFVLEVLVSMYAPVNETHYGEAFARMLEGLRDAHAAQAEMDIKPFINDPGLWGNDILSKVSMTDWKAFMARVKSHAALARRAQNETDEAEATRLWRIVLGERFPKGVAAVAAKATAGSTVAVAPVAASAFVFPDVNATPTSPRGFA
;
A
#
# COMPACT_ATOMS: atom_id res chain seq x y z
N MET A 1 -12.27 26.87 -1.92
CA MET A 1 -11.60 25.67 -1.35
C MET A 1 -12.50 24.97 -0.36
N LEU A 2 -12.71 23.66 -0.47
CA LEU A 2 -13.49 22.87 0.49
C LEU A 2 -12.74 22.71 1.82
N PRO A 3 -13.45 22.56 2.95
CA PRO A 3 -12.81 22.34 4.26
C PRO A 3 -12.07 20.99 4.29
N ASN A 4 -10.96 20.94 5.05
CA ASN A 4 -10.11 19.74 5.17
C ASN A 4 -10.88 18.52 5.72
N SER A 5 -11.93 18.74 6.51
CA SER A 5 -12.81 17.69 7.04
C SER A 5 -13.43 16.80 5.95
N ARG A 6 -13.62 17.30 4.74
CA ARG A 6 -14.14 16.52 3.61
C ARG A 6 -13.13 15.44 3.18
N PHE A 7 -11.85 15.78 3.18
CA PHE A 7 -10.76 14.86 2.85
C PHE A 7 -10.52 13.86 3.98
N THR A 8 -10.56 14.31 5.23
CA THR A 8 -10.42 13.39 6.37
C THR A 8 -11.60 12.42 6.47
N SER A 9 -12.81 12.83 6.09
CA SER A 9 -13.97 11.93 5.99
C SER A 9 -13.77 10.85 4.89
N LEU A 10 -13.22 11.24 3.72
CA LEU A 10 -12.87 10.25 2.70
C LEU A 10 -11.78 9.32 3.21
N LEU A 11 -10.74 9.85 3.87
CA LEU A 11 -9.67 9.03 4.45
C LEU A 11 -10.20 7.99 5.43
N ALA A 12 -11.12 8.38 6.32
CA ALA A 12 -11.78 7.45 7.23
C ALA A 12 -12.61 6.38 6.49
N ASP A 13 -13.28 6.75 5.41
CA ASP A 13 -14.08 5.80 4.61
C ASP A 13 -13.22 4.81 3.83
N ILE A 14 -12.05 5.22 3.33
CA ILE A 14 -11.14 4.35 2.57
C ILE A 14 -10.18 3.53 3.44
N GLU A 15 -10.18 3.74 4.73
CA GLU A 15 -9.43 2.96 5.72
C GLU A 15 -9.98 1.53 5.79
N PRO A 16 -9.14 0.48 5.90
CA PRO A 16 -9.61 -0.86 6.25
C PRO A 16 -10.30 -0.85 7.61
N SER A 17 -11.48 -1.48 7.71
CA SER A 17 -12.22 -1.54 8.97
C SER A 17 -11.45 -2.28 10.06
N SER A 18 -11.81 -2.06 11.34
CA SER A 18 -11.25 -2.81 12.46
C SER A 18 -11.44 -4.32 12.29
N THR A 19 -12.59 -4.75 11.80
CA THR A 19 -12.88 -6.15 11.47
C THR A 19 -11.93 -6.69 10.40
N THR A 20 -11.71 -5.92 9.30
CA THR A 20 -10.76 -6.29 8.24
C THR A 20 -9.35 -6.44 8.79
N LYS A 21 -8.90 -5.49 9.62
CA LYS A 21 -7.58 -5.53 10.28
C LYS A 21 -7.47 -6.70 11.24
N GLY A 22 -8.51 -7.00 12.03
CA GLY A 22 -8.56 -8.14 12.94
C GLY A 22 -8.47 -9.47 12.21
N HIS A 23 -9.21 -9.65 11.12
CA HIS A 23 -9.13 -10.85 10.29
C HIS A 23 -7.74 -11.04 9.66
N ALA A 24 -7.15 -9.97 9.13
CA ALA A 24 -5.80 -10.01 8.59
C ALA A 24 -4.77 -10.39 9.67
N SER A 25 -4.90 -9.83 10.88
CA SER A 25 -4.03 -10.13 12.02
C SER A 25 -4.14 -11.60 12.44
N ALA A 26 -5.34 -12.13 12.58
CA ALA A 26 -5.55 -13.55 12.92
C ALA A 26 -4.97 -14.48 11.83
N ALA A 27 -5.21 -14.15 10.56
CA ALA A 27 -4.77 -14.97 9.43
C ALA A 27 -3.22 -15.04 9.35
N HIS A 28 -2.53 -13.91 9.37
CA HIS A 28 -1.07 -13.93 9.29
C HIS A 28 -0.43 -14.56 10.54
N THR A 29 -1.03 -14.39 11.72
CA THR A 29 -0.55 -15.02 12.95
C THR A 29 -0.65 -16.54 12.87
N ALA A 30 -1.77 -17.08 12.35
CA ALA A 30 -1.95 -18.50 12.17
C ALA A 30 -0.90 -19.11 11.20
N VAL A 31 -0.67 -18.44 10.05
CA VAL A 31 0.33 -18.89 9.07
C VAL A 31 1.74 -18.89 9.66
N ARG A 32 2.13 -17.82 10.34
CA ARG A 32 3.46 -17.71 10.99
C ARG A 32 3.65 -18.79 12.07
N SER A 33 2.64 -18.99 12.92
CA SER A 33 2.69 -20.01 13.98
C SER A 33 2.79 -21.41 13.41
N HIS A 34 2.07 -21.72 12.33
CA HIS A 34 2.15 -23.01 11.65
C HIS A 34 3.57 -23.28 11.13
N LEU A 35 4.18 -22.36 10.38
CA LEU A 35 5.52 -22.58 9.83
C LEU A 35 6.58 -22.73 10.93
N ARG A 36 6.46 -21.95 12.01
CA ARG A 36 7.38 -22.03 13.17
C ARG A 36 7.34 -23.38 13.87
N SER A 37 6.19 -24.03 13.90
CA SER A 37 6.00 -25.33 14.58
C SER A 37 5.89 -26.52 13.62
N HIS A 38 5.97 -26.30 12.30
CA HIS A 38 5.83 -27.34 11.29
C HIS A 38 6.95 -28.39 11.40
N ALA A 39 6.59 -29.69 11.39
CA ALA A 39 7.51 -30.77 11.70
C ALA A 39 8.83 -30.76 10.90
N GLN A 40 8.76 -30.39 9.64
CA GLN A 40 9.92 -30.36 8.72
C GLN A 40 10.42 -28.92 8.47
N PHE A 41 9.52 -27.95 8.27
CA PHE A 41 9.88 -26.58 7.92
C PHE A 41 10.46 -25.77 9.09
N LYS A 42 10.19 -26.15 10.36
CA LYS A 42 10.75 -25.49 11.54
C LYS A 42 12.28 -25.43 11.53
N ASP A 43 12.92 -26.42 10.91
CA ASP A 43 14.40 -26.50 10.81
C ASP A 43 14.94 -25.53 9.73
N ARG A 44 14.08 -25.04 8.85
CA ARG A 44 14.34 -23.98 7.89
C ARG A 44 14.03 -22.59 8.42
N TRP A 45 13.14 -22.49 9.41
CA TRP A 45 12.65 -21.22 9.93
C TRP A 45 13.68 -20.57 10.89
N GLU A 46 14.11 -19.34 10.61
CA GLU A 46 15.00 -18.56 11.46
C GLU A 46 14.30 -17.35 12.09
N GLY A 47 13.31 -16.80 11.39
CA GLY A 47 12.56 -15.63 11.84
C GLY A 47 11.42 -15.30 10.91
N ASP A 48 10.63 -14.32 11.30
CA ASP A 48 9.57 -13.80 10.43
C ASP A 48 9.19 -12.35 10.78
N PHE A 49 8.74 -11.60 9.79
CA PHE A 49 8.19 -10.26 9.98
C PHE A 49 7.18 -9.91 8.87
N LEU A 50 6.40 -8.86 9.12
CA LEU A 50 5.44 -8.35 8.15
C LEU A 50 6.07 -7.32 7.22
N ALA A 51 5.67 -7.36 5.96
CA ALA A 51 6.08 -6.41 4.94
C ALA A 51 4.88 -5.82 4.20
N GLY A 52 5.12 -5.15 3.10
CA GLY A 52 4.08 -4.65 2.22
C GLY A 52 3.27 -3.48 2.79
N SER A 53 2.12 -3.23 2.18
CA SER A 53 1.28 -2.09 2.52
C SER A 53 0.56 -2.25 3.86
N TYR A 54 0.33 -3.49 4.30
CA TYR A 54 -0.25 -3.80 5.60
C TYR A 54 0.72 -3.37 6.73
N SER A 55 1.97 -3.80 6.67
CA SER A 55 3.00 -3.46 7.66
C SER A 55 3.29 -1.96 7.72
N ARG A 56 3.29 -1.27 6.58
CA ARG A 56 3.54 0.17 6.51
C ARG A 56 2.32 1.03 6.85
N ASP A 57 1.16 0.44 7.15
CA ASP A 57 -0.10 1.14 7.36
C ASP A 57 -0.46 2.08 6.19
N THR A 58 -0.27 1.60 4.97
CA THR A 58 -0.64 2.30 3.73
C THR A 58 -1.65 1.53 2.89
N ALA A 59 -2.21 0.45 3.43
CA ALA A 59 -3.29 -0.29 2.82
C ALA A 59 -4.58 0.54 2.81
N ILE A 60 -5.39 0.37 1.75
CA ILE A 60 -6.73 0.95 1.66
C ILE A 60 -7.76 -0.18 1.67
N ARG A 61 -8.99 0.16 2.03
CA ARG A 61 -10.08 -0.82 2.16
C ARG A 61 -10.18 -1.71 0.93
N PRO A 62 -10.47 -3.01 1.09
CA PRO A 62 -10.75 -3.92 -0.01
C PRO A 62 -11.90 -3.41 -0.89
N ARG A 63 -11.94 -3.81 -2.15
CA ARG A 63 -13.05 -3.49 -3.06
C ARG A 63 -14.27 -4.33 -2.70
N HIS A 64 -15.46 -3.76 -2.96
CA HIS A 64 -16.67 -4.55 -3.13
C HIS A 64 -16.76 -4.89 -4.62
N THR A 65 -16.75 -6.16 -4.94
CA THR A 65 -16.96 -6.68 -6.29
C THR A 65 -18.35 -7.33 -6.38
N ALA A 66 -18.84 -7.57 -7.58
CA ALA A 66 -20.11 -8.28 -7.77
C ALA A 66 -20.07 -9.70 -7.18
N ASP A 67 -18.90 -10.31 -7.15
CA ASP A 67 -18.66 -11.67 -6.64
C ASP A 67 -18.30 -11.70 -5.14
N GLY A 68 -18.38 -10.56 -4.43
CA GLY A 68 -18.04 -10.44 -3.02
C GLY A 68 -17.06 -9.29 -2.73
N HIS A 69 -16.28 -9.45 -1.66
CA HIS A 69 -15.23 -8.47 -1.28
C HIS A 69 -13.86 -9.00 -1.68
N ASP A 70 -13.02 -8.13 -2.26
CA ASP A 70 -11.59 -8.38 -2.30
C ASP A 70 -11.09 -8.60 -0.86
N ARG A 71 -10.20 -9.55 -0.68
CA ARG A 71 -9.56 -9.80 0.63
C ARG A 71 -8.40 -8.82 0.84
N PRO A 72 -8.10 -8.43 2.09
CA PRO A 72 -6.87 -7.71 2.39
C PRO A 72 -5.66 -8.58 2.05
N ASP A 73 -4.66 -7.98 1.44
CA ASP A 73 -3.40 -8.60 1.05
C ASP A 73 -2.35 -8.34 2.14
N VAL A 74 -1.75 -9.39 2.68
CA VAL A 74 -0.73 -9.34 3.73
C VAL A 74 0.52 -10.07 3.27
N ASP A 75 1.64 -9.37 3.30
CA ASP A 75 2.95 -9.92 2.97
C ASP A 75 3.66 -10.39 4.25
N ILE A 76 3.98 -11.68 4.35
CA ILE A 76 4.82 -12.25 5.41
C ILE A 76 6.18 -12.59 4.81
N ILE A 77 7.23 -12.10 5.44
CA ILE A 77 8.60 -12.51 5.13
C ILE A 77 9.01 -13.58 6.13
N ILE A 78 9.51 -14.69 5.65
CA ILE A 78 10.08 -15.78 6.46
C ILE A 78 11.59 -15.81 6.23
N GLU A 79 12.35 -15.52 7.24
CA GLU A 79 13.79 -15.70 7.25
C GLU A 79 14.09 -17.19 7.35
N THR A 80 14.93 -17.69 6.45
CA THR A 80 15.17 -19.12 6.29
C THR A 80 16.65 -19.47 6.21
N SER A 81 16.99 -20.67 6.63
CA SER A 81 18.34 -21.27 6.48
C SER A 81 18.62 -21.87 5.10
N PHE A 82 17.82 -21.56 4.09
CA PHE A 82 18.16 -21.93 2.71
C PHE A 82 19.46 -21.27 2.26
N SER A 83 20.06 -21.82 1.23
CA SER A 83 21.23 -21.24 0.57
C SER A 83 20.81 -20.50 -0.71
N THR A 84 21.52 -19.44 -1.06
CA THR A 84 21.36 -18.80 -2.39
C THR A 84 21.82 -19.68 -3.55
N SER A 85 22.43 -20.84 -3.27
CA SER A 85 22.69 -21.90 -4.25
C SER A 85 21.51 -22.84 -4.48
N ASP A 86 20.52 -22.84 -3.58
CA ASP A 86 19.30 -23.65 -3.76
C ASP A 86 18.46 -23.09 -4.91
N ALA A 87 17.85 -23.98 -5.69
CA ALA A 87 17.04 -23.55 -6.80
C ALA A 87 15.78 -22.84 -6.30
N PRO A 88 15.43 -21.64 -6.83
CA PRO A 88 14.25 -20.89 -6.41
C PRO A 88 12.94 -21.67 -6.45
N ASP A 89 12.78 -22.57 -7.42
CA ASP A 89 11.58 -23.42 -7.52
C ASP A 89 11.49 -24.41 -6.35
N ASP A 90 12.61 -25.05 -5.97
CA ASP A 90 12.62 -26.03 -4.89
C ASP A 90 12.29 -25.37 -3.55
N VAL A 91 12.85 -24.20 -3.28
CA VAL A 91 12.56 -23.40 -2.09
C VAL A 91 11.08 -23.01 -1.99
N LEU A 92 10.50 -22.54 -3.09
CA LEU A 92 9.08 -22.15 -3.11
C LEU A 92 8.15 -23.37 -3.03
N ASN A 93 8.56 -24.51 -3.60
CA ASN A 93 7.79 -25.75 -3.49
C ASN A 93 7.84 -26.32 -2.07
N GLU A 94 9.01 -26.38 -1.40
CA GLU A 94 9.15 -26.83 -0.03
C GLU A 94 8.26 -25.98 0.93
N LEU A 95 8.28 -24.66 0.76
CA LEU A 95 7.41 -23.75 1.49
C LEU A 95 5.92 -24.02 1.19
N ALA A 96 5.56 -24.23 -0.07
CA ALA A 96 4.18 -24.50 -0.46
C ALA A 96 3.68 -25.83 0.11
N ASP A 97 4.51 -26.86 0.15
CA ASP A 97 4.17 -28.18 0.69
C ASP A 97 3.96 -28.11 2.21
N ALA A 98 4.80 -27.34 2.92
CA ALA A 98 4.58 -27.09 4.33
C ALA A 98 3.25 -26.36 4.60
N LEU A 99 2.91 -25.35 3.78
CA LEU A 99 1.67 -24.60 3.94
C LEU A 99 0.42 -25.42 3.60
N ARG A 100 0.48 -26.29 2.59
CA ARG A 100 -0.65 -27.14 2.14
C ARG A 100 -1.16 -28.10 3.20
N GLN A 101 -0.35 -28.43 4.20
CA GLN A 101 -0.81 -29.32 5.27
C GLN A 101 -1.92 -28.72 6.14
N THR A 102 -2.05 -27.40 6.15
CA THR A 102 -3.05 -26.71 6.99
C THR A 102 -3.85 -25.66 6.23
N PHE A 103 -3.30 -25.06 5.17
CA PHE A 103 -3.89 -23.94 4.49
C PHE A 103 -4.20 -24.24 3.01
N HIS A 104 -5.15 -23.50 2.46
CA HIS A 104 -5.40 -23.51 1.03
C HIS A 104 -4.33 -22.66 0.31
N VAL A 105 -3.36 -23.32 -0.30
CA VAL A 105 -2.38 -22.68 -1.20
C VAL A 105 -3.05 -22.47 -2.56
N GLU A 106 -3.35 -21.22 -2.89
CA GLU A 106 -3.97 -20.86 -4.17
C GLU A 106 -3.01 -21.06 -5.33
N ARG A 107 -1.78 -20.54 -5.15
CA ARG A 107 -0.73 -20.63 -6.19
C ARG A 107 0.66 -20.34 -5.62
N ILE A 108 1.65 -20.80 -6.35
CA ILE A 108 3.03 -20.40 -6.17
C ILE A 108 3.32 -19.28 -7.17
N ASN A 109 3.56 -18.08 -6.66
CA ASN A 109 3.95 -16.92 -7.44
C ASN A 109 5.45 -16.98 -7.80
N LYS A 110 5.96 -15.93 -8.47
CA LYS A 110 7.40 -15.81 -8.83
C LYS A 110 8.32 -15.87 -7.62
N ARG A 111 7.87 -15.37 -6.45
CA ARG A 111 8.70 -15.10 -5.27
C ARG A 111 7.99 -15.37 -3.97
N SER A 112 6.78 -15.84 -4.00
CA SER A 112 5.94 -16.08 -2.82
C SER A 112 5.01 -17.25 -3.03
N VAL A 113 4.53 -17.80 -1.94
CA VAL A 113 3.42 -18.75 -1.93
C VAL A 113 2.18 -18.02 -1.45
N ARG A 114 1.12 -18.00 -2.26
CA ARG A 114 -0.15 -17.39 -1.89
C ARG A 114 -1.06 -18.37 -1.18
N VAL A 115 -1.44 -18.00 0.03
CA VAL A 115 -2.42 -18.69 0.85
C VAL A 115 -3.71 -17.89 0.87
N LEU A 116 -4.84 -18.56 0.64
CA LEU A 116 -6.16 -17.98 0.84
C LEU A 116 -6.72 -18.45 2.19
N THR A 117 -7.14 -17.49 2.99
CA THR A 117 -7.99 -17.73 4.16
C THR A 117 -9.41 -17.25 3.86
N ALA A 118 -10.36 -17.50 4.76
CA ALA A 118 -11.73 -17.01 4.58
C ALA A 118 -11.80 -15.51 4.32
N ASN A 119 -10.91 -14.73 4.96
CA ASN A 119 -11.02 -13.28 5.00
C ASN A 119 -9.75 -12.53 4.59
N SER A 120 -8.68 -13.22 4.16
CA SER A 120 -7.41 -12.59 3.80
C SER A 120 -6.67 -13.37 2.73
N GLU A 121 -5.89 -12.68 1.91
CA GLU A 121 -4.87 -13.24 1.05
C GLU A 121 -3.51 -13.02 1.72
N ILE A 122 -2.72 -14.07 1.85
CA ILE A 122 -1.41 -14.03 2.49
C ILE A 122 -0.36 -14.41 1.46
N ASP A 123 0.55 -13.50 1.15
CA ASP A 123 1.75 -13.81 0.37
C ASP A 123 2.90 -14.14 1.32
N VAL A 124 3.33 -15.38 1.33
CA VAL A 124 4.45 -15.86 2.15
C VAL A 124 5.72 -15.88 1.30
N VAL A 125 6.71 -15.08 1.67
CA VAL A 125 7.94 -14.86 0.93
C VAL A 125 9.11 -15.43 1.73
N PRO A 126 9.75 -16.52 1.30
CA PRO A 126 10.98 -16.99 1.92
C PRO A 126 12.15 -16.08 1.54
N VAL A 127 13.03 -15.79 2.48
CA VAL A 127 14.24 -15.00 2.26
C VAL A 127 15.43 -15.60 3.00
N VAL A 128 16.61 -15.31 2.51
CA VAL A 128 17.89 -15.61 3.17
C VAL A 128 18.51 -14.28 3.61
N PRO A 129 18.81 -14.10 4.92
CA PRO A 129 19.51 -12.93 5.40
C PRO A 129 20.93 -12.86 4.80
N THR A 130 21.33 -11.69 4.28
CA THR A 130 22.66 -11.47 3.69
C THR A 130 23.18 -10.09 4.13
N GLY A 131 23.86 -10.06 5.26
CA GLY A 131 24.31 -8.80 5.87
C GLY A 131 23.14 -7.91 6.26
N SER A 132 23.05 -6.71 5.67
CA SER A 132 21.97 -5.73 5.95
C SER A 132 20.77 -5.83 5.02
N VAL A 133 20.77 -6.80 4.10
CA VAL A 133 19.72 -7.01 3.09
C VAL A 133 19.31 -8.49 3.09
N PHE A 134 18.37 -8.82 2.23
CA PHE A 134 17.87 -10.18 2.06
C PHE A 134 17.93 -10.60 0.60
N GLU A 135 18.12 -11.89 0.38
CA GLU A 135 17.95 -12.51 -0.93
C GLU A 135 16.62 -13.27 -0.95
N LEU A 136 15.83 -13.06 -1.98
CA LEU A 136 14.56 -13.78 -2.20
C LEU A 136 14.64 -14.61 -3.49
N PRO A 137 14.04 -15.81 -3.54
CA PRO A 137 14.03 -16.64 -4.73
C PRO A 137 13.15 -16.00 -5.81
N ASP A 138 13.63 -15.96 -7.06
CA ASP A 138 12.85 -15.55 -8.22
C ASP A 138 12.84 -16.68 -9.26
N ARG A 139 11.75 -17.45 -9.27
CA ARG A 139 11.64 -18.64 -10.14
C ARG A 139 11.63 -18.30 -11.63
N ASP A 140 11.11 -17.13 -12.02
CA ASP A 140 11.12 -16.71 -13.42
C ASP A 140 12.52 -16.36 -13.91
N LEU A 141 13.40 -15.92 -13.00
CA LEU A 141 14.79 -15.63 -13.31
C LEU A 141 15.71 -16.81 -13.05
N GLY A 142 15.25 -17.87 -12.40
CA GLY A 142 16.05 -19.01 -11.98
C GLY A 142 17.20 -18.64 -11.02
N ARG A 143 17.08 -17.52 -10.30
CA ARG A 143 18.11 -17.00 -9.40
C ARG A 143 17.52 -16.17 -8.26
N TRP A 144 18.33 -15.94 -7.25
CA TRP A 144 17.99 -15.08 -6.12
C TRP A 144 18.10 -13.60 -6.49
N LYS A 145 17.34 -12.78 -5.78
CA LYS A 145 17.29 -11.34 -6.00
C LYS A 145 17.32 -10.60 -4.67
N THR A 146 18.20 -9.63 -4.56
CA THR A 146 18.31 -8.76 -3.38
C THR A 146 17.03 -7.95 -3.14
N THR A 147 16.65 -7.82 -1.87
CA THR A 147 15.52 -7.03 -1.39
C THR A 147 15.81 -6.49 0.01
N ASN A 148 15.10 -5.44 0.42
CA ASN A 148 15.23 -4.89 1.77
C ASN A 148 13.86 -4.45 2.34
N PRO A 149 12.98 -5.39 2.70
CA PRO A 149 11.67 -5.05 3.26
C PRO A 149 11.72 -4.26 4.58
N PRO A 150 12.64 -4.55 5.53
CA PRO A 150 12.80 -3.71 6.72
C PRO A 150 13.18 -2.27 6.39
N GLY A 151 14.09 -2.08 5.42
CA GLY A 151 14.46 -0.75 4.93
C GLY A 151 13.27 0.03 4.37
N HIS A 152 12.35 -0.64 3.65
CA HIS A 152 11.11 -0.01 3.19
C HIS A 152 10.19 0.41 4.35
N ASN A 153 10.08 -0.41 5.40
CA ASN A 153 9.25 -0.11 6.56
C ASN A 153 9.82 1.09 7.35
N THR A 154 11.15 1.10 7.58
CA THR A 154 11.86 2.20 8.23
C THR A 154 11.70 3.49 7.43
N TRP A 155 12.01 3.46 6.13
CA TRP A 155 11.83 4.60 5.24
C TRP A 155 10.40 5.18 5.30
N SER A 156 9.39 4.34 5.24
CA SER A 156 7.99 4.78 5.29
C SER A 156 7.65 5.47 6.62
N SER A 157 8.19 4.94 7.73
CA SER A 157 8.02 5.51 9.07
C SER A 157 8.71 6.86 9.20
N ASP A 158 9.94 6.98 8.69
CA ASP A 158 10.71 8.22 8.69
C ASP A 158 10.04 9.30 7.82
N ARG A 159 9.52 8.91 6.65
CA ARG A 159 8.73 9.84 5.81
C ARG A 159 7.47 10.29 6.53
N ASN A 160 6.76 9.39 7.20
CA ASN A 160 5.56 9.76 7.95
C ASN A 160 5.87 10.73 9.10
N LYS A 161 6.99 10.53 9.80
CA LYS A 161 7.49 11.45 10.83
C LYS A 161 7.84 12.82 10.23
N ALA A 162 8.58 12.85 9.12
CA ALA A 162 8.94 14.10 8.44
C ALA A 162 7.70 14.89 7.98
N PHE A 163 6.63 14.24 7.58
CA PHE A 163 5.36 14.84 7.21
C PHE A 163 4.41 15.08 8.42
N SER A 164 4.90 14.95 9.65
CA SER A 164 4.09 15.08 10.87
C SER A 164 2.82 14.21 10.84
N GLY A 165 2.95 12.95 10.42
CA GLY A 165 1.87 11.97 10.34
C GLY A 165 1.02 12.01 9.06
N ARG A 166 1.25 12.95 8.14
CA ARG A 166 0.40 13.13 6.94
C ARG A 166 0.83 12.31 5.74
N PHE A 167 2.02 11.72 5.74
CA PHE A 167 2.52 10.92 4.61
C PHE A 167 1.62 9.71 4.30
N LYS A 168 1.37 8.86 5.29
CA LYS A 168 0.54 7.66 5.09
C LYS A 168 -0.88 7.97 4.62
N PRO A 169 -1.60 8.95 5.19
CA PRO A 169 -2.88 9.42 4.65
C PRO A 169 -2.82 9.89 3.19
N LEU A 170 -1.80 10.67 2.81
CA LEU A 170 -1.61 11.10 1.42
C LEU A 170 -1.35 9.91 0.48
N VAL A 171 -0.57 8.93 0.93
CA VAL A 171 -0.39 7.67 0.19
C VAL A 171 -1.72 6.95 0.00
N LYS A 172 -2.55 6.84 1.04
CA LYS A 172 -3.88 6.21 0.94
C LYS A 172 -4.77 6.96 -0.05
N LEU A 173 -4.79 8.30 -0.03
CA LEU A 173 -5.52 9.11 -1.01
C LEU A 173 -5.02 8.86 -2.45
N PHE A 174 -3.71 8.78 -2.65
CA PHE A 174 -3.14 8.55 -3.97
C PHE A 174 -3.40 7.13 -4.49
N LYS A 175 -3.31 6.12 -3.63
CA LYS A 175 -3.73 4.75 -3.95
C LYS A 175 -5.23 4.68 -4.28
N TRP A 176 -6.06 5.42 -3.53
CA TRP A 176 -7.48 5.53 -3.79
C TRP A 176 -7.74 6.19 -5.14
N TRP A 177 -7.15 7.35 -5.40
CA TRP A 177 -7.23 8.04 -6.69
C TRP A 177 -6.84 7.10 -7.84
N ARG A 178 -5.76 6.36 -7.69
CA ARG A 178 -5.30 5.40 -8.70
C ARG A 178 -6.30 4.25 -8.92
N ARG A 179 -7.01 3.82 -7.89
CA ARG A 179 -8.05 2.80 -7.95
C ARG A 179 -9.29 3.29 -8.70
N GLU A 180 -9.76 4.50 -8.39
CA GLU A 180 -10.94 5.10 -9.02
C GLU A 180 -10.67 5.49 -10.48
N ASN A 181 -9.44 5.82 -10.80
CA ASN A 181 -9.01 6.28 -12.10
C ASN A 181 -8.13 5.25 -12.80
N LYS A 182 -8.74 4.24 -13.40
CA LYS A 182 -8.02 3.14 -14.05
C LYS A 182 -7.11 3.67 -15.17
N THR A 183 -5.82 3.37 -15.06
CA THR A 183 -4.77 3.74 -16.02
C THR A 183 -3.91 2.51 -16.38
N GLY A 184 -4.51 1.32 -16.50
CA GLY A 184 -3.79 0.08 -16.66
C GLY A 184 -3.45 -0.63 -15.33
N LYS A 185 -2.54 -1.59 -15.33
CA LYS A 185 -2.16 -2.38 -14.15
C LYS A 185 -1.05 -1.73 -13.32
N ARG A 186 -0.36 -0.73 -13.84
CA ARG A 186 0.81 -0.07 -13.25
C ARG A 186 0.64 1.45 -13.20
N PRO A 187 1.40 2.18 -12.35
CA PRO A 187 2.31 1.66 -11.31
C PRO A 187 1.57 1.00 -10.13
N LYS A 188 2.27 0.12 -9.40
CA LYS A 188 1.77 -0.53 -8.19
C LYS A 188 1.92 0.36 -6.95
N GLY A 189 1.29 -0.08 -5.83
CA GLY A 189 1.16 0.69 -4.60
C GLY A 189 2.47 1.25 -4.03
N PHE A 190 3.58 0.47 -4.04
CA PHE A 190 4.86 0.94 -3.52
C PHE A 190 5.44 2.10 -4.34
N VAL A 191 5.32 2.05 -5.67
CA VAL A 191 5.72 3.19 -6.53
C VAL A 191 4.94 4.45 -6.16
N LEU A 192 3.64 4.32 -5.90
CA LEU A 192 2.81 5.47 -5.48
C LEU A 192 3.28 6.05 -4.14
N GLU A 193 3.70 5.21 -3.20
CA GLU A 193 4.27 5.67 -1.93
C GLU A 193 5.53 6.51 -2.15
N VAL A 194 6.44 6.05 -3.00
CA VAL A 194 7.67 6.78 -3.33
C VAL A 194 7.35 8.10 -4.04
N LEU A 195 6.42 8.10 -5.00
CA LEU A 195 6.00 9.33 -5.69
C LEU A 195 5.40 10.36 -4.72
N VAL A 196 4.59 9.94 -3.74
CA VAL A 196 4.11 10.84 -2.67
C VAL A 196 5.27 11.45 -1.90
N SER A 197 6.28 10.65 -1.55
CA SER A 197 7.45 11.15 -0.80
C SER A 197 8.28 12.18 -1.56
N MET A 198 8.25 12.12 -2.90
CA MET A 198 9.03 13.02 -3.77
C MET A 198 8.28 14.32 -4.08
N TYR A 199 6.97 14.26 -4.25
CA TYR A 199 6.20 15.36 -4.84
C TYR A 199 5.18 16.01 -3.90
N ALA A 200 4.79 15.35 -2.80
CA ALA A 200 3.88 15.97 -1.85
C ALA A 200 4.58 17.04 -0.99
N PRO A 201 3.95 18.20 -0.75
CA PRO A 201 4.51 19.24 0.09
C PRO A 201 4.51 18.82 1.56
N VAL A 202 5.70 18.76 2.18
CA VAL A 202 5.91 18.21 3.54
C VAL A 202 5.13 18.99 4.60
N ASN A 203 5.03 20.32 4.46
CA ASN A 203 4.47 21.21 5.48
C ASN A 203 2.98 21.56 5.25
N GLU A 204 2.39 21.09 4.13
CA GLU A 204 0.98 21.39 3.86
C GLU A 204 0.07 20.54 4.76
N THR A 205 -0.86 21.19 5.41
CA THR A 205 -1.79 20.55 6.37
C THR A 205 -3.15 20.24 5.78
N HIS A 206 -3.52 20.92 4.69
CA HIS A 206 -4.78 20.70 4.00
C HIS A 206 -4.63 19.62 2.94
N TYR A 207 -5.27 18.46 3.12
CA TYR A 207 -5.10 17.30 2.24
C TYR A 207 -5.46 17.58 0.76
N GLY A 208 -6.48 18.40 0.51
CA GLY A 208 -6.84 18.78 -0.87
C GLY A 208 -5.73 19.59 -1.54
N GLU A 209 -5.16 20.55 -0.84
CA GLU A 209 -4.05 21.35 -1.36
C GLU A 209 -2.79 20.50 -1.52
N ALA A 210 -2.45 19.69 -0.52
CA ALA A 210 -1.32 18.77 -0.60
C ALA A 210 -1.44 17.82 -1.80
N PHE A 211 -2.65 17.30 -2.04
CA PHE A 211 -2.91 16.39 -3.14
C PHE A 211 -2.84 17.10 -4.50
N ALA A 212 -3.40 18.30 -4.63
CA ALA A 212 -3.34 19.10 -5.87
C ALA A 212 -1.88 19.43 -6.22
N ARG A 213 -1.11 19.96 -5.25
CA ARG A 213 0.33 20.30 -5.45
C ARG A 213 1.18 19.07 -5.76
N MET A 214 0.90 17.93 -5.15
CA MET A 214 1.56 16.67 -5.47
C MET A 214 1.33 16.26 -6.93
N LEU A 215 0.08 16.32 -7.41
CA LEU A 215 -0.22 16.01 -8.81
C LEU A 215 0.43 17.01 -9.77
N GLU A 216 0.47 18.29 -9.42
CA GLU A 216 1.16 19.33 -10.19
C GLU A 216 2.65 19.07 -10.28
N GLY A 217 3.31 18.83 -9.16
CA GLY A 217 4.75 18.51 -9.13
C GLY A 217 5.10 17.28 -9.96
N LEU A 218 4.26 16.22 -9.86
CA LEU A 218 4.44 15.01 -10.65
C LEU A 218 4.23 15.26 -12.15
N ARG A 219 3.21 16.05 -12.52
CA ARG A 219 2.95 16.50 -13.90
C ARG A 219 4.15 17.27 -14.46
N ASP A 220 4.61 18.27 -13.72
CA ASP A 220 5.65 19.19 -14.17
C ASP A 220 6.99 18.48 -14.35
N ALA A 221 7.27 17.49 -13.47
CA ALA A 221 8.48 16.71 -13.57
C ALA A 221 8.48 15.69 -14.73
N HIS A 222 7.33 15.12 -15.10
CA HIS A 222 7.34 13.89 -15.91
C HIS A 222 6.37 13.87 -17.09
N ALA A 223 5.36 14.75 -17.17
CA ALA A 223 4.34 14.62 -18.23
C ALA A 223 4.91 14.82 -19.63
N ALA A 224 5.73 15.86 -19.83
CA ALA A 224 6.36 16.11 -21.12
C ALA A 224 7.36 15.00 -21.51
N GLN A 225 8.13 14.51 -20.56
CA GLN A 225 9.04 13.37 -20.76
C GLN A 225 8.30 12.10 -21.16
N ALA A 226 7.18 11.82 -20.51
CA ALA A 226 6.36 10.66 -20.85
C ALA A 226 5.78 10.75 -22.27
N GLU A 227 5.38 11.93 -22.73
CA GLU A 227 4.93 12.17 -24.11
C GLU A 227 6.04 11.86 -25.13
N MET A 228 7.30 12.11 -24.77
CA MET A 228 8.49 11.82 -25.58
C MET A 228 9.03 10.40 -25.40
N ASP A 229 8.26 9.48 -24.81
CA ASP A 229 8.66 8.11 -24.51
C ASP A 229 9.87 7.99 -23.55
N ILE A 230 10.03 8.96 -22.65
CA ILE A 230 11.07 8.95 -21.62
C ILE A 230 10.43 8.60 -20.27
N LYS A 231 10.97 7.54 -19.65
CA LYS A 231 10.58 7.11 -18.31
C LYS A 231 11.73 7.40 -17.34
N PRO A 232 11.46 8.04 -16.18
CA PRO A 232 12.52 8.34 -15.23
C PRO A 232 13.05 7.05 -14.57
N PHE A 233 14.30 7.11 -14.10
CA PHE A 233 14.83 6.18 -13.12
C PHE A 233 14.45 6.70 -11.73
N ILE A 234 13.80 5.85 -10.92
CA ILE A 234 13.44 6.19 -9.55
C ILE A 234 14.04 5.15 -8.60
N ASN A 235 14.99 5.60 -7.77
CA ASN A 235 15.63 4.74 -6.80
C ASN A 235 14.64 4.12 -5.81
N ASP A 236 14.87 2.85 -5.50
CA ASP A 236 14.25 2.17 -4.38
C ASP A 236 14.84 2.73 -3.07
N PRO A 237 14.02 3.31 -2.18
CA PRO A 237 14.54 3.90 -0.95
C PRO A 237 15.11 2.88 0.06
N GLY A 238 14.79 1.60 -0.09
CA GLY A 238 15.35 0.53 0.73
C GLY A 238 16.52 -0.21 0.05
N LEU A 239 16.71 -0.01 -1.25
CA LEU A 239 17.75 -0.69 -2.03
C LEU A 239 18.27 0.22 -3.14
N TRP A 240 19.23 1.06 -2.80
CA TRP A 240 19.81 2.04 -3.71
C TRP A 240 20.33 1.39 -4.99
N GLY A 241 20.14 2.06 -6.14
CA GLY A 241 20.50 1.55 -7.46
C GLY A 241 19.44 0.63 -8.09
N ASN A 242 18.39 0.25 -7.36
CA ASN A 242 17.28 -0.51 -7.92
C ASN A 242 16.19 0.45 -8.44
N ASP A 243 15.84 0.34 -9.73
CA ASP A 243 14.76 1.15 -10.31
C ASP A 243 13.39 0.54 -10.01
N ILE A 244 12.58 1.24 -9.20
CA ILE A 244 11.21 0.80 -8.88
C ILE A 244 10.25 0.86 -10.08
N LEU A 245 10.59 1.61 -11.13
CA LEU A 245 9.83 1.68 -12.38
C LEU A 245 10.25 0.62 -13.41
N SER A 246 11.26 -0.21 -13.13
CA SER A 246 11.78 -1.22 -14.07
C SER A 246 10.70 -2.13 -14.66
N LYS A 247 9.64 -2.43 -13.90
CA LYS A 247 8.51 -3.28 -14.31
C LYS A 247 7.30 -2.50 -14.82
N VAL A 248 7.39 -1.18 -14.94
CA VAL A 248 6.33 -0.32 -15.50
C VAL A 248 6.64 -0.13 -16.98
N SER A 249 5.75 -0.62 -17.86
CA SER A 249 5.90 -0.41 -19.29
C SER A 249 5.79 1.07 -19.65
N MET A 250 6.35 1.47 -20.78
CA MET A 250 6.19 2.85 -21.26
C MET A 250 4.73 3.20 -21.52
N THR A 251 3.95 2.27 -22.04
CA THR A 251 2.50 2.43 -22.24
C THR A 251 1.77 2.68 -20.92
N ASP A 252 2.04 1.88 -19.87
CA ASP A 252 1.44 2.08 -18.56
C ASP A 252 1.86 3.43 -17.94
N TRP A 253 3.13 3.82 -18.12
CA TRP A 253 3.65 5.09 -17.61
C TRP A 253 2.99 6.30 -18.31
N LYS A 254 2.89 6.27 -19.64
CA LYS A 254 2.19 7.32 -20.44
C LYS A 254 0.72 7.44 -20.01
N ALA A 255 0.00 6.33 -19.90
CA ALA A 255 -1.39 6.33 -19.47
C ALA A 255 -1.56 6.90 -18.04
N PHE A 256 -0.64 6.55 -17.15
CA PHE A 256 -0.62 7.10 -15.79
C PHE A 256 -0.35 8.61 -15.80
N MET A 257 0.66 9.08 -16.53
CA MET A 257 1.03 10.50 -16.61
C MET A 257 -0.03 11.36 -17.30
N ALA A 258 -0.70 10.84 -18.31
CA ALA A 258 -1.84 11.52 -18.96
C ALA A 258 -2.97 11.75 -17.95
N ARG A 259 -3.26 10.77 -17.10
CA ARG A 259 -4.26 10.92 -16.03
C ARG A 259 -3.80 11.89 -14.94
N VAL A 260 -2.53 11.85 -14.54
CA VAL A 260 -1.94 12.83 -13.62
C VAL A 260 -2.09 14.24 -14.17
N LYS A 261 -1.72 14.49 -15.46
CA LYS A 261 -1.82 15.79 -16.13
C LYS A 261 -3.25 16.34 -16.10
N SER A 262 -4.22 15.51 -16.50
CA SER A 262 -5.64 15.88 -16.50
C SER A 262 -6.17 16.20 -15.09
N HIS A 263 -5.85 15.35 -14.11
CA HIS A 263 -6.39 15.49 -12.75
C HIS A 263 -5.65 16.54 -11.92
N ALA A 264 -4.40 16.88 -12.22
CA ALA A 264 -3.73 18.04 -11.64
C ALA A 264 -4.49 19.35 -11.95
N ALA A 265 -4.91 19.53 -13.19
CA ALA A 265 -5.70 20.69 -13.59
C ALA A 265 -7.08 20.73 -12.90
N LEU A 266 -7.76 19.58 -12.82
CA LEU A 266 -9.06 19.47 -12.13
C LEU A 266 -8.94 19.71 -10.62
N ALA A 267 -7.93 19.14 -9.97
CA ALA A 267 -7.69 19.32 -8.55
C ALA A 267 -7.36 20.79 -8.22
N ARG A 268 -6.54 21.45 -9.03
CA ARG A 268 -6.24 22.88 -8.86
C ARG A 268 -7.49 23.74 -9.06
N ARG A 269 -8.27 23.45 -10.08
CA ARG A 269 -9.54 24.14 -10.30
C ARG A 269 -10.50 23.95 -9.12
N ALA A 270 -10.62 22.74 -8.59
CA ALA A 270 -11.45 22.44 -7.42
C ALA A 270 -10.97 23.19 -6.15
N GLN A 271 -9.66 23.35 -5.98
CA GLN A 271 -9.08 24.11 -4.86
C GLN A 271 -9.36 25.61 -4.97
N ASN A 272 -9.37 26.16 -6.16
CA ASN A 272 -9.61 27.59 -6.39
C ASN A 272 -11.11 27.93 -6.47
N GLU A 273 -11.97 26.91 -6.61
CA GLU A 273 -13.40 27.11 -6.75
C GLU A 273 -14.03 27.65 -5.43
N THR A 274 -14.88 28.64 -5.55
CA THR A 274 -15.61 29.28 -4.45
C THR A 274 -16.98 28.67 -4.23
N ASP A 275 -17.63 28.19 -5.29
CA ASP A 275 -18.88 27.46 -5.21
C ASP A 275 -18.61 26.04 -4.65
N GLU A 276 -19.24 25.76 -3.49
CA GLU A 276 -19.02 24.47 -2.80
C GLU A 276 -19.55 23.29 -3.59
N ALA A 277 -20.64 23.44 -4.32
CA ALA A 277 -21.23 22.36 -5.10
C ALA A 277 -20.34 22.01 -6.30
N GLU A 278 -19.83 23.02 -7.00
CA GLU A 278 -18.90 22.82 -8.14
C GLU A 278 -17.55 22.29 -7.64
N ALA A 279 -16.98 22.84 -6.58
CA ALA A 279 -15.77 22.30 -5.96
C ALA A 279 -15.94 20.82 -5.57
N THR A 280 -17.07 20.47 -4.99
CA THR A 280 -17.39 19.07 -4.64
C THR A 280 -17.52 18.22 -5.88
N ARG A 281 -18.19 18.70 -6.93
CA ARG A 281 -18.32 17.98 -8.20
C ARG A 281 -16.94 17.69 -8.82
N LEU A 282 -16.05 18.67 -8.84
CA LEU A 282 -14.69 18.52 -9.38
C LEU A 282 -13.87 17.50 -8.57
N TRP A 283 -13.91 17.57 -7.23
CA TRP A 283 -13.24 16.59 -6.39
C TRP A 283 -13.81 15.18 -6.55
N ARG A 284 -15.10 15.03 -6.80
CA ARG A 284 -15.71 13.73 -7.10
C ARG A 284 -15.25 13.15 -8.44
N ILE A 285 -14.94 13.98 -9.42
CA ILE A 285 -14.28 13.53 -10.67
C ILE A 285 -12.86 13.01 -10.35
N VAL A 286 -12.12 13.70 -9.49
CA VAL A 286 -10.74 13.34 -9.15
C VAL A 286 -10.68 12.12 -8.23
N LEU A 287 -11.45 12.11 -7.13
CA LEU A 287 -11.36 11.14 -6.03
C LEU A 287 -12.48 10.08 -6.04
N GLY A 288 -13.38 10.15 -7.01
CA GLY A 288 -14.48 9.19 -7.15
C GLY A 288 -15.72 9.53 -6.32
N GLU A 289 -16.76 8.72 -6.51
CA GLU A 289 -18.09 8.93 -5.95
C GLU A 289 -18.16 8.88 -4.42
N ARG A 290 -17.15 8.30 -3.75
CA ARG A 290 -17.06 8.26 -2.28
C ARG A 290 -16.59 9.58 -1.68
N PHE A 291 -16.05 10.51 -2.47
CA PHE A 291 -15.74 11.83 -1.93
C PHE A 291 -17.05 12.48 -1.41
N PRO A 292 -17.10 12.96 -0.15
CA PRO A 292 -18.35 13.37 0.50
C PRO A 292 -19.10 14.45 -0.27
N LYS A 293 -20.42 14.33 -0.35
CA LYS A 293 -21.31 15.39 -0.86
C LYS A 293 -21.44 16.50 0.19
N GLY A 294 -21.74 17.74 -0.22
CA GLY A 294 -21.98 18.87 0.67
C GLY A 294 -23.12 18.63 1.68
N VAL A 295 -23.07 19.34 2.78
CA VAL A 295 -24.06 19.22 3.86
C VAL A 295 -25.49 19.46 3.37
N ALA A 296 -25.67 20.35 2.39
CA ALA A 296 -26.99 20.61 1.78
C ALA A 296 -27.61 19.38 1.07
N ALA A 297 -26.77 18.50 0.49
CA ALA A 297 -27.27 17.29 -0.17
C ALA A 297 -27.69 16.18 0.82
N VAL A 298 -27.20 16.25 2.06
CA VAL A 298 -27.59 15.33 3.15
C VAL A 298 -28.91 15.79 3.78
N ALA A 299 -29.13 17.09 3.93
CA ALA A 299 -30.37 17.65 4.43
C ALA A 299 -31.58 17.36 3.50
N ALA A 300 -31.38 17.44 2.17
CA ALA A 300 -32.45 17.13 1.21
C ALA A 300 -32.86 15.64 1.20
N LYS A 301 -32.00 14.75 1.70
CA LYS A 301 -32.33 13.31 1.85
C LYS A 301 -32.92 12.98 3.23
N ALA A 302 -32.58 13.77 4.23
CA ALA A 302 -33.08 13.61 5.60
C ALA A 302 -34.55 14.11 5.77
N THR A 303 -35.00 15.10 4.97
CA THR A 303 -36.39 15.54 4.96
C THR A 303 -37.37 14.59 4.29
N ALA A 304 -36.87 13.56 3.57
CA ALA A 304 -37.71 12.51 2.95
C ALA A 304 -37.81 11.22 3.79
N GLY A 305 -37.21 11.13 4.96
CA GLY A 305 -37.28 9.96 5.82
C GLY A 305 -36.89 10.25 7.25
N SER A 306 -37.86 10.19 8.14
CA SER A 306 -37.87 10.05 9.61
C SER A 306 -36.61 10.47 10.41
N THR A 307 -36.83 11.38 11.34
CA THR A 307 -35.91 11.87 12.37
C THR A 307 -35.36 10.75 13.25
N VAL A 308 -34.08 10.44 13.09
CA VAL A 308 -33.28 9.82 14.15
C VAL A 308 -32.07 10.73 14.39
N ALA A 309 -31.99 11.30 15.56
CA ALA A 309 -30.87 12.12 16.00
C ALA A 309 -29.64 11.21 16.19
N VAL A 310 -28.60 11.40 15.37
CA VAL A 310 -27.30 10.77 15.58
C VAL A 310 -26.40 11.76 16.29
N ALA A 311 -26.03 11.42 17.52
CA ALA A 311 -25.02 12.15 18.28
C ALA A 311 -23.67 12.09 17.60
N PRO A 312 -22.82 13.14 17.68
CA PRO A 312 -21.49 13.10 17.09
C PRO A 312 -20.61 12.09 17.81
N VAL A 313 -20.17 11.06 17.09
CA VAL A 313 -19.16 10.14 17.58
C VAL A 313 -17.81 10.86 17.54
N ALA A 314 -17.22 11.07 18.70
CA ALA A 314 -15.86 11.56 18.83
C ALA A 314 -14.89 10.60 18.11
N ALA A 315 -14.08 11.13 17.23
CA ALA A 315 -13.02 10.38 16.58
C ALA A 315 -11.98 9.97 17.63
N SER A 316 -12.02 8.72 18.08
CA SER A 316 -10.93 8.16 18.87
C SER A 316 -9.72 7.99 17.97
N ALA A 317 -8.65 8.71 18.27
CA ALA A 317 -7.36 8.48 17.69
C ALA A 317 -6.85 7.10 18.17
N PHE A 318 -7.03 6.08 17.36
CA PHE A 318 -6.37 4.79 17.59
C PHE A 318 -4.91 4.93 17.21
N VAL A 319 -4.07 5.07 18.23
CA VAL A 319 -2.64 4.86 18.13
C VAL A 319 -2.44 3.34 18.09
N PHE A 320 -1.87 2.82 16.99
CA PHE A 320 -1.39 1.44 16.98
C PHE A 320 -0.28 1.33 18.02
N PRO A 321 -0.27 0.26 18.84
CA PRO A 321 0.93 -0.03 19.58
C PRO A 321 2.05 -0.24 18.56
N ASP A 322 3.13 0.54 18.66
CA ASP A 322 4.37 0.31 17.95
C ASP A 322 4.86 -1.07 18.39
N VAL A 323 4.52 -2.10 17.61
CA VAL A 323 5.20 -3.38 17.74
C VAL A 323 6.52 -3.18 17.02
N ASN A 324 7.44 -2.51 17.70
CA ASN A 324 8.85 -2.57 17.37
C ASN A 324 9.23 -4.03 17.43
N ALA A 325 9.43 -4.66 16.27
CA ALA A 325 10.29 -5.81 16.20
C ALA A 325 11.67 -5.31 16.68
N THR A 326 11.95 -5.50 17.95
CA THR A 326 13.28 -5.28 18.49
C THR A 326 14.17 -6.28 17.76
N PRO A 327 15.20 -5.85 17.02
CA PRO A 327 16.22 -6.78 16.55
C PRO A 327 16.80 -7.43 17.80
N THR A 328 16.75 -8.75 17.88
CA THR A 328 17.54 -9.48 18.87
C THR A 328 18.97 -9.03 18.72
N SER A 329 19.57 -8.60 19.85
CA SER A 329 20.94 -8.08 19.95
C SER A 329 21.91 -8.84 19.07
N PRO A 330 22.87 -8.14 18.41
CA PRO A 330 23.96 -8.80 17.71
C PRO A 330 24.73 -9.63 18.76
N ARG A 331 24.86 -10.92 18.51
CA ARG A 331 25.77 -11.78 19.30
C ARG A 331 27.16 -11.20 19.13
N GLY A 332 27.73 -10.73 20.23
CA GLY A 332 29.09 -10.25 20.29
C GLY A 332 30.04 -11.33 19.81
N PHE A 333 30.94 -10.93 18.92
CA PHE A 333 32.13 -11.72 18.61
C PHE A 333 33.08 -11.62 19.83
N ALA A 334 33.39 -12.73 20.41
CA ALA A 334 34.60 -12.96 21.18
C ALA A 334 35.57 -13.76 20.33
#